data_97a17d59592ee224e507b04c8eac55ee
#
_entry.id   97a17d59592ee224e507b04c8eac55ee
#
_cell.length_a   1.000
_cell.length_b   1.000
_cell.length_c   1.000
_cell.angle_alpha   90.00
_cell.angle_beta   90.00
_cell.angle_gamma   90.00
#
_symmetry.space_group_name_H-M   'P 1'
#
loop_
_entity.id
_entity.type
_entity.pdbx_description
1 polymer ?
#
loop_
_entity_poly.entity_id
_entity_poly.type
_entity_poly.pdbx_seq_one_letter_code
_entity_poly.pdbx_strand_id
1 'polypeptide(L)'
;MVSFPGLYEMKNIIIAVTLTLVVALSLIITGCSSNYDRIITDSTKAIEKNPDDAEAYRERASAWEEKGDYDQAIADYSKAIELDQRDVNLYYLRGYLYSEKGNYDQAIADCTKAIEINPDDAKAYYFRGNLYRKKGDYDQAIADCTKAIKIDRDDANAYYFRARAWEKKGNLDKAIKDCGKALEVNRQVWMDAILYKYRAGLWLKKGKVRRYKEDLAKAQELSDYVDESKVRPD
;
A
#
# COMPACT_ATOMS: atom_id res chain seq x y z
N MET A 1 -59.08 1.19 -4.62
CA MET A 1 -57.73 0.66 -4.95
C MET A 1 -57.06 1.65 -5.88
N VAL A 2 -56.11 2.42 -5.37
CA VAL A 2 -55.38 3.37 -6.19
C VAL A 2 -54.13 2.64 -6.74
N SER A 3 -54.17 2.34 -8.03
CA SER A 3 -53.04 1.75 -8.74
C SER A 3 -51.99 2.84 -8.91
N PHE A 4 -50.75 2.63 -8.41
CA PHE A 4 -49.61 3.48 -8.65
C PHE A 4 -48.83 2.95 -9.88
N PRO A 5 -49.04 3.50 -11.08
CA PRO A 5 -48.31 3.06 -12.28
C PRO A 5 -46.79 3.37 -12.25
N GLY A 6 -46.35 4.31 -11.42
CA GLY A 6 -44.94 4.73 -11.36
C GLY A 6 -43.96 3.73 -10.69
N LEU A 7 -44.44 2.83 -9.87
CA LEU A 7 -43.57 1.86 -9.14
C LEU A 7 -43.01 0.78 -10.07
N TYR A 8 -43.77 0.38 -11.09
CA TYR A 8 -43.32 -0.63 -12.08
C TYR A 8 -42.30 -0.05 -13.06
N GLU A 9 -42.48 1.20 -13.49
CA GLU A 9 -41.52 1.90 -14.33
C GLU A 9 -40.20 2.20 -13.58
N MET A 10 -40.27 2.65 -12.33
CA MET A 10 -39.07 2.85 -11.49
C MET A 10 -38.29 1.56 -11.28
N LYS A 11 -38.93 0.42 -11.04
CA LYS A 11 -38.24 -0.88 -10.94
C LYS A 11 -37.49 -1.23 -12.24
N ASN A 12 -38.12 -1.02 -13.39
CA ASN A 12 -37.51 -1.33 -14.67
C ASN A 12 -36.32 -0.38 -14.99
N ILE A 13 -36.42 0.88 -14.60
CA ILE A 13 -35.31 1.85 -14.73
C ILE A 13 -34.12 1.45 -13.80
N ILE A 14 -34.40 1.09 -12.55
CA ILE A 14 -33.35 0.64 -11.61
C ILE A 14 -32.68 -0.63 -12.12
N ILE A 15 -33.45 -1.59 -12.64
CA ILE A 15 -32.90 -2.84 -13.20
C ILE A 15 -32.05 -2.51 -14.46
N ALA A 16 -32.49 -1.62 -15.33
CA ALA A 16 -31.74 -1.24 -16.51
C ALA A 16 -30.44 -0.52 -16.14
N VAL A 17 -30.46 0.41 -15.18
CA VAL A 17 -29.27 1.13 -14.72
C VAL A 17 -28.28 0.19 -14.02
N THR A 18 -28.77 -0.75 -13.19
CA THR A 18 -27.89 -1.74 -12.56
C THR A 18 -27.29 -2.71 -13.57
N LEU A 19 -28.04 -3.15 -14.59
CA LEU A 19 -27.50 -4.01 -15.65
C LEU A 19 -26.45 -3.29 -16.48
N THR A 20 -26.67 -2.01 -16.84
CA THR A 20 -25.69 -1.22 -17.59
C THR A 20 -24.42 -0.95 -16.77
N LEU A 21 -24.52 -0.69 -15.46
CA LEU A 21 -23.39 -0.57 -14.58
C LEU A 21 -22.58 -1.87 -14.45
N VAL A 22 -23.27 -3.02 -14.31
CA VAL A 22 -22.61 -4.34 -14.24
C VAL A 22 -21.92 -4.68 -15.55
N VAL A 23 -22.54 -4.40 -16.69
CA VAL A 23 -21.92 -4.61 -18.02
C VAL A 23 -20.73 -3.66 -18.24
N ALA A 24 -20.84 -2.39 -17.84
CA ALA A 24 -19.73 -1.44 -17.93
C ALA A 24 -18.56 -1.86 -17.03
N LEU A 25 -18.84 -2.29 -15.78
CA LEU A 25 -17.81 -2.83 -14.88
C LEU A 25 -17.14 -4.09 -15.46
N SER A 26 -17.92 -5.00 -16.03
CA SER A 26 -17.38 -6.22 -16.65
C SER A 26 -16.50 -5.91 -17.86
N LEU A 27 -16.85 -4.93 -18.68
CA LEU A 27 -16.05 -4.48 -19.84
C LEU A 27 -14.73 -3.82 -19.38
N ILE A 28 -14.75 -3.06 -18.30
CA ILE A 28 -13.54 -2.48 -17.72
C ILE A 28 -12.62 -3.57 -17.18
N ILE A 29 -13.16 -4.53 -16.43
CA ILE A 29 -12.40 -5.66 -15.87
C ILE A 29 -11.82 -6.54 -16.98
N THR A 30 -12.60 -6.87 -18.02
CA THR A 30 -12.11 -7.66 -19.16
C THR A 30 -11.10 -6.88 -20.00
N GLY A 31 -11.25 -5.57 -20.17
CA GLY A 31 -10.30 -4.72 -20.87
C GLY A 31 -8.94 -4.62 -20.15
N CYS A 32 -8.94 -4.49 -18.82
CA CYS A 32 -7.71 -4.52 -18.02
C CYS A 32 -7.02 -5.89 -18.07
N SER A 33 -7.79 -6.98 -17.92
CA SER A 33 -7.23 -8.35 -18.01
C SER A 33 -6.58 -8.62 -19.37
N SER A 34 -7.19 -8.17 -20.46
CA SER A 34 -6.63 -8.32 -21.81
C SER A 34 -5.31 -7.54 -22.00
N ASN A 35 -5.15 -6.41 -21.32
CA ASN A 35 -3.91 -5.64 -21.39
C ASN A 35 -2.76 -6.35 -20.67
N TYR A 36 -2.96 -6.89 -19.48
CA TYR A 36 -1.93 -7.65 -18.78
C TYR A 36 -1.56 -8.94 -19.51
N ASP A 37 -2.53 -9.65 -20.11
CA ASP A 37 -2.26 -10.83 -20.94
C ASP A 37 -1.40 -10.50 -22.17
N ARG A 38 -1.62 -9.33 -22.77
CA ARG A 38 -0.78 -8.85 -23.85
C ARG A 38 0.64 -8.55 -23.38
N ILE A 39 0.81 -7.84 -22.25
CA ILE A 39 2.12 -7.56 -21.68
C ILE A 39 2.86 -8.86 -21.40
N ILE A 40 2.22 -9.84 -20.75
CA ILE A 40 2.81 -11.16 -20.48
C ILE A 40 3.26 -11.84 -21.77
N THR A 41 2.44 -11.80 -22.82
CA THR A 41 2.78 -12.42 -24.12
C THR A 41 3.95 -11.70 -24.76
N ASP A 42 3.97 -10.39 -24.79
CA ASP A 42 5.01 -9.60 -25.45
C ASP A 42 6.34 -9.69 -24.72
N SER A 43 6.33 -9.60 -23.36
CA SER A 43 7.55 -9.81 -22.55
C SER A 43 8.05 -11.26 -22.64
N THR A 44 7.16 -12.26 -22.78
CA THR A 44 7.58 -13.65 -23.00
C THR A 44 8.35 -13.80 -24.31
N LYS A 45 7.86 -13.21 -25.42
CA LYS A 45 8.59 -13.22 -26.70
C LYS A 45 9.92 -12.45 -26.61
N ALA A 46 9.98 -11.36 -25.84
CA ALA A 46 11.22 -10.63 -25.61
C ALA A 46 12.25 -11.50 -24.88
N ILE A 47 11.83 -12.23 -23.84
CA ILE A 47 12.66 -13.16 -23.08
C ILE A 47 13.14 -14.34 -23.96
N GLU A 48 12.26 -14.90 -24.80
CA GLU A 48 12.63 -15.96 -25.76
C GLU A 48 13.72 -15.49 -26.74
N LYS A 49 13.66 -14.24 -27.17
CA LYS A 49 14.65 -13.62 -28.07
C LYS A 49 15.93 -13.24 -27.34
N ASN A 50 15.82 -12.74 -26.12
CA ASN A 50 16.95 -12.36 -25.27
C ASN A 50 16.72 -12.81 -23.82
N PRO A 51 17.21 -13.99 -23.42
CA PRO A 51 17.05 -14.51 -22.06
C PRO A 51 17.72 -13.68 -20.95
N ASP A 52 18.58 -12.74 -21.30
CA ASP A 52 19.28 -11.87 -20.36
C ASP A 52 18.66 -10.47 -20.28
N ASP A 53 17.42 -10.31 -20.77
CA ASP A 53 16.67 -9.06 -20.69
C ASP A 53 15.97 -8.90 -19.33
N ALA A 54 16.66 -8.29 -18.38
CA ALA A 54 16.14 -8.05 -17.04
C ALA A 54 14.85 -7.21 -17.05
N GLU A 55 14.72 -6.25 -17.98
CA GLU A 55 13.54 -5.41 -18.10
C GLU A 55 12.32 -6.21 -18.56
N ALA A 56 12.48 -7.12 -19.52
CA ALA A 56 11.39 -7.99 -19.96
C ALA A 56 10.85 -8.89 -18.83
N TYR A 57 11.74 -9.39 -17.96
CA TYR A 57 11.32 -10.12 -16.77
C TYR A 57 10.59 -9.20 -15.79
N ARG A 58 11.06 -7.98 -15.56
CA ARG A 58 10.44 -7.00 -14.68
C ARG A 58 9.02 -6.63 -15.15
N GLU A 59 8.85 -6.36 -16.45
CA GLU A 59 7.54 -6.03 -17.03
C GLU A 59 6.56 -7.20 -16.90
N ARG A 60 7.01 -8.43 -17.18
CA ARG A 60 6.17 -9.62 -17.04
C ARG A 60 5.78 -9.87 -15.59
N ALA A 61 6.71 -9.69 -14.66
CA ALA A 61 6.45 -9.80 -13.23
C ALA A 61 5.38 -8.81 -12.77
N SER A 62 5.48 -7.54 -13.21
CA SER A 62 4.48 -6.53 -12.89
C SER A 62 3.08 -6.89 -13.43
N ALA A 63 3.00 -7.45 -14.64
CA ALA A 63 1.73 -7.90 -15.19
C ALA A 63 1.14 -9.10 -14.44
N TRP A 64 1.98 -10.04 -13.96
CA TRP A 64 1.56 -11.14 -13.09
C TRP A 64 1.08 -10.63 -11.72
N GLU A 65 1.77 -9.65 -11.13
CA GLU A 65 1.38 -9.00 -9.89
C GLU A 65 -0.02 -8.39 -9.99
N GLU A 66 -0.29 -7.63 -11.04
CA GLU A 66 -1.60 -7.02 -11.30
C GLU A 66 -2.72 -8.05 -11.55
N LYS A 67 -2.37 -9.23 -12.03
CA LYS A 67 -3.30 -10.37 -12.13
C LYS A 67 -3.46 -11.15 -10.82
N GLY A 68 -2.68 -10.83 -9.80
CA GLY A 68 -2.68 -11.51 -8.51
C GLY A 68 -1.92 -12.84 -8.50
N ASP A 69 -1.19 -13.16 -9.57
CA ASP A 69 -0.33 -14.36 -9.62
C ASP A 69 1.05 -14.04 -9.03
N TYR A 70 1.08 -13.92 -7.71
CA TYR A 70 2.28 -13.51 -6.97
C TYR A 70 3.43 -14.53 -7.09
N ASP A 71 3.14 -15.80 -7.35
CA ASP A 71 4.19 -16.82 -7.52
C ASP A 71 4.97 -16.59 -8.82
N GLN A 72 4.27 -16.36 -9.93
CA GLN A 72 4.90 -16.03 -11.19
C GLN A 72 5.66 -14.71 -11.14
N ALA A 73 5.05 -13.69 -10.51
CA ALA A 73 5.69 -12.39 -10.33
C ALA A 73 7.01 -12.50 -9.53
N ILE A 74 7.00 -13.24 -8.41
CA ILE A 74 8.21 -13.47 -7.59
C ILE A 74 9.29 -14.23 -8.39
N ALA A 75 8.91 -15.21 -9.20
CA ALA A 75 9.86 -15.95 -10.05
C ALA A 75 10.54 -15.02 -11.07
N ASP A 76 9.76 -14.19 -11.75
CA ASP A 76 10.28 -13.25 -12.74
C ASP A 76 11.10 -12.12 -12.10
N TYR A 77 10.66 -11.51 -10.97
CA TYR A 77 11.50 -10.56 -10.24
C TYR A 77 12.80 -11.19 -9.76
N SER A 78 12.78 -12.48 -9.37
CA SER A 78 14.00 -13.17 -8.97
C SER A 78 14.96 -13.31 -10.13
N LYS A 79 14.44 -13.60 -11.34
CA LYS A 79 15.26 -13.67 -12.55
C LYS A 79 15.83 -12.30 -12.94
N ALA A 80 15.03 -11.25 -12.86
CA ALA A 80 15.49 -9.88 -13.08
C ALA A 80 16.61 -9.50 -12.11
N ILE A 81 16.49 -9.86 -10.82
CA ILE A 81 17.53 -9.63 -9.79
C ILE A 81 18.82 -10.42 -10.10
N GLU A 82 18.73 -11.65 -10.59
CA GLU A 82 19.93 -12.40 -11.01
C GLU A 82 20.70 -11.67 -12.12
N LEU A 83 19.99 -11.00 -13.02
CA LEU A 83 20.56 -10.26 -14.15
C LEU A 83 21.03 -8.85 -13.75
N ASP A 84 20.30 -8.16 -12.87
CA ASP A 84 20.69 -6.87 -12.29
C ASP A 84 20.59 -6.87 -10.76
N GLN A 85 21.68 -7.27 -10.12
CA GLN A 85 21.77 -7.36 -8.67
C GLN A 85 21.85 -6.00 -7.95
N ARG A 86 21.93 -4.89 -8.70
CA ARG A 86 22.05 -3.54 -8.13
C ARG A 86 20.77 -2.73 -8.24
N ASP A 87 19.76 -3.21 -8.92
CA ASP A 87 18.46 -2.53 -8.95
C ASP A 87 17.71 -2.73 -7.63
N VAL A 88 17.77 -1.71 -6.77
CA VAL A 88 17.08 -1.66 -5.47
C VAL A 88 15.56 -1.84 -5.63
N ASN A 89 14.98 -1.38 -6.74
CA ASN A 89 13.52 -1.46 -6.95
C ASN A 89 13.05 -2.90 -7.09
N LEU A 90 13.82 -3.78 -7.73
CA LEU A 90 13.48 -5.18 -7.88
C LEU A 90 13.36 -5.89 -6.51
N TYR A 91 14.25 -5.58 -5.57
CA TYR A 91 14.16 -6.09 -4.20
C TYR A 91 12.92 -5.55 -3.48
N TYR A 92 12.53 -4.28 -3.69
CA TYR A 92 11.30 -3.76 -3.11
C TYR A 92 10.06 -4.44 -3.65
N LEU A 93 9.97 -4.63 -4.97
CA LEU A 93 8.83 -5.26 -5.62
C LEU A 93 8.68 -6.70 -5.14
N ARG A 94 9.77 -7.48 -5.16
CA ARG A 94 9.73 -8.86 -4.69
C ARG A 94 9.46 -8.95 -3.19
N GLY A 95 10.09 -8.09 -2.38
CA GLY A 95 9.87 -8.03 -0.93
C GLY A 95 8.44 -7.66 -0.57
N TYR A 96 7.80 -6.77 -1.34
CA TYR A 96 6.38 -6.47 -1.20
C TYR A 96 5.52 -7.72 -1.42
N LEU A 97 5.73 -8.46 -2.49
CA LEU A 97 4.98 -9.69 -2.79
C LEU A 97 5.20 -10.78 -1.73
N TYR A 98 6.42 -10.94 -1.24
CA TYR A 98 6.67 -11.82 -0.10
C TYR A 98 5.89 -11.39 1.15
N SER A 99 5.81 -10.07 1.40
CA SER A 99 5.02 -9.54 2.52
C SER A 99 3.52 -9.82 2.38
N GLU A 100 2.96 -9.67 1.17
CA GLU A 100 1.54 -9.98 0.90
C GLU A 100 1.23 -11.47 1.07
N LYS A 101 2.18 -12.34 0.75
CA LYS A 101 2.08 -13.79 1.02
C LYS A 101 2.34 -14.17 2.48
N GLY A 102 2.70 -13.23 3.36
CA GLY A 102 3.06 -13.50 4.76
C GLY A 102 4.47 -14.05 4.95
N ASN A 103 5.28 -14.11 3.92
CA ASN A 103 6.66 -14.60 3.92
C ASN A 103 7.61 -13.49 4.40
N TYR A 104 7.45 -13.06 5.66
CA TYR A 104 8.15 -11.88 6.19
C TYR A 104 9.68 -12.04 6.23
N ASP A 105 10.20 -13.26 6.38
CA ASP A 105 11.66 -13.50 6.40
C ASP A 105 12.30 -13.21 5.05
N GLN A 106 11.69 -13.64 3.95
CA GLN A 106 12.16 -13.34 2.60
C GLN A 106 12.04 -11.84 2.30
N ALA A 107 10.92 -11.21 2.69
CA ALA A 107 10.75 -9.77 2.54
C ALA A 107 11.80 -8.96 3.31
N ILE A 108 12.16 -9.38 4.54
CA ILE A 108 13.23 -8.78 5.34
C ILE A 108 14.59 -8.96 4.68
N ALA A 109 14.86 -10.13 4.09
CA ALA A 109 16.09 -10.37 3.36
C ALA A 109 16.23 -9.44 2.15
N ASP A 110 15.16 -9.24 1.39
CA ASP A 110 15.15 -8.32 0.25
C ASP A 110 15.39 -6.87 0.70
N CYS A 111 14.71 -6.40 1.75
CA CYS A 111 14.98 -5.06 2.31
C CYS A 111 16.42 -4.93 2.81
N THR A 112 17.01 -6.01 3.35
CA THR A 112 18.40 -5.99 3.80
C THR A 112 19.34 -5.85 2.61
N LYS A 113 19.05 -6.51 1.49
CA LYS A 113 19.80 -6.31 0.24
C LYS A 113 19.68 -4.89 -0.29
N ALA A 114 18.48 -4.31 -0.26
CA ALA A 114 18.28 -2.90 -0.62
C ALA A 114 19.15 -1.95 0.22
N ILE A 115 19.24 -2.19 1.55
CA ILE A 115 20.08 -1.42 2.47
C ILE A 115 21.58 -1.64 2.21
N GLU A 116 22.01 -2.85 1.87
CA GLU A 116 23.38 -3.14 1.51
C GLU A 116 23.81 -2.38 0.24
N ILE A 117 22.91 -2.24 -0.73
CA ILE A 117 23.16 -1.50 -1.98
C ILE A 117 23.13 0.01 -1.72
N ASN A 118 22.15 0.50 -0.97
CA ASN A 118 22.00 1.90 -0.60
C ASN A 118 21.76 2.06 0.91
N PRO A 119 22.80 2.28 1.72
CA PRO A 119 22.67 2.43 3.18
C PRO A 119 21.94 3.70 3.65
N ASP A 120 21.73 4.66 2.76
CA ASP A 120 21.02 5.91 3.05
C ASP A 120 19.58 5.94 2.51
N ASP A 121 19.05 4.79 2.15
CA ASP A 121 17.66 4.65 1.73
C ASP A 121 16.71 4.52 2.94
N ALA A 122 16.10 5.64 3.36
CA ALA A 122 15.14 5.67 4.45
C ALA A 122 13.95 4.72 4.22
N LYS A 123 13.52 4.55 2.95
CA LYS A 123 12.41 3.67 2.58
C LYS A 123 12.72 2.20 2.92
N ALA A 124 13.93 1.74 2.64
CA ALA A 124 14.34 0.37 2.96
C ALA A 124 14.25 0.09 4.47
N TYR A 125 14.70 1.04 5.28
CA TYR A 125 14.63 0.88 6.74
C TYR A 125 13.21 0.89 7.25
N TYR A 126 12.35 1.86 6.89
CA TYR A 126 10.99 1.85 7.45
C TYR A 126 10.16 0.66 6.93
N PHE A 127 10.37 0.23 5.70
CA PHE A 127 9.70 -0.94 5.16
C PHE A 127 10.13 -2.21 5.90
N ARG A 128 11.42 -2.43 6.12
CA ARG A 128 11.93 -3.53 6.95
C ARG A 128 11.43 -3.44 8.38
N GLY A 129 11.38 -2.24 8.96
CA GLY A 129 10.80 -2.00 10.27
C GLY A 129 9.32 -2.41 10.35
N ASN A 130 8.52 -2.13 9.31
CA ASN A 130 7.14 -2.59 9.25
C ASN A 130 7.03 -4.13 9.14
N LEU A 131 7.95 -4.78 8.42
CA LEU A 131 8.02 -6.24 8.33
C LEU A 131 8.37 -6.88 9.69
N TYR A 132 9.35 -6.34 10.42
CA TYR A 132 9.64 -6.77 11.78
C TYR A 132 8.44 -6.60 12.70
N ARG A 133 7.70 -5.49 12.59
CA ARG A 133 6.45 -5.28 13.34
C ARG A 133 5.40 -6.35 13.00
N LYS A 134 5.20 -6.69 11.71
CA LYS A 134 4.28 -7.75 11.27
C LYS A 134 4.71 -9.12 11.85
N LYS A 135 6.00 -9.34 11.97
CA LYS A 135 6.59 -10.56 12.54
C LYS A 135 6.52 -10.61 14.08
N GLY A 136 6.26 -9.46 14.73
CA GLY A 136 6.20 -9.34 16.20
C GLY A 136 7.50 -8.89 16.86
N ASP A 137 8.55 -8.62 16.08
CA ASP A 137 9.81 -8.09 16.58
C ASP A 137 9.77 -6.55 16.65
N TYR A 138 9.13 -6.06 17.69
CA TYR A 138 8.87 -4.62 17.83
C TYR A 138 10.13 -3.82 18.13
N ASP A 139 11.16 -4.41 18.70
CA ASP A 139 12.42 -3.73 19.01
C ASP A 139 13.20 -3.44 17.72
N GLN A 140 13.34 -4.42 16.85
CA GLN A 140 13.94 -4.22 15.53
C GLN A 140 13.12 -3.24 14.69
N ALA A 141 11.79 -3.34 14.73
CA ALA A 141 10.90 -2.41 14.05
C ALA A 141 11.16 -0.95 14.47
N ILE A 142 11.28 -0.69 15.78
CA ILE A 142 11.57 0.64 16.31
C ILE A 142 12.98 1.10 15.93
N ALA A 143 13.96 0.22 15.97
CA ALA A 143 15.34 0.53 15.60
C ALA A 143 15.44 0.95 14.12
N ASP A 144 14.85 0.17 13.21
CA ASP A 144 14.85 0.44 11.77
C ASP A 144 14.10 1.74 11.44
N CYS A 145 12.87 1.92 11.95
CA CYS A 145 12.14 3.18 11.74
C CYS A 145 12.89 4.40 12.33
N THR A 146 13.64 4.22 13.43
CA THR A 146 14.47 5.29 13.99
C THR A 146 15.66 5.60 13.08
N LYS A 147 16.24 4.61 12.43
CA LYS A 147 17.30 4.84 11.42
C LYS A 147 16.72 5.56 10.20
N ALA A 148 15.54 5.16 9.71
CA ALA A 148 14.83 5.85 8.63
C ALA A 148 14.62 7.35 8.94
N ILE A 149 14.11 7.67 10.14
CA ILE A 149 13.90 9.07 10.60
C ILE A 149 15.22 9.86 10.70
N LYS A 150 16.34 9.20 11.01
CA LYS A 150 17.65 9.88 11.02
C LYS A 150 18.12 10.24 9.62
N ILE A 151 17.80 9.40 8.64
CA ILE A 151 18.15 9.61 7.23
C ILE A 151 17.22 10.67 6.63
N ASP A 152 15.91 10.48 6.77
CA ASP A 152 14.88 11.42 6.33
C ASP A 152 13.95 11.79 7.49
N ARG A 153 14.03 13.04 7.95
CA ARG A 153 13.24 13.56 9.06
C ARG A 153 11.83 13.95 8.67
N ASP A 154 11.59 14.07 7.37
CA ASP A 154 10.31 14.51 6.80
C ASP A 154 9.48 13.34 6.24
N ASP A 155 9.96 12.10 6.41
CA ASP A 155 9.20 10.91 6.02
C ASP A 155 8.15 10.54 7.07
N ALA A 156 6.89 10.89 6.80
CA ALA A 156 5.75 10.59 7.66
C ALA A 156 5.56 9.07 7.86
N ASN A 157 5.89 8.23 6.88
CA ASN A 157 5.74 6.78 6.99
C ASN A 157 6.65 6.20 8.07
N ALA A 158 7.88 6.68 8.17
CA ALA A 158 8.82 6.21 9.18
C ALA A 158 8.30 6.47 10.61
N TYR A 159 7.73 7.65 10.86
CA TYR A 159 7.06 7.95 12.13
C TYR A 159 5.81 7.09 12.34
N TYR A 160 4.98 6.93 11.31
CA TYR A 160 3.76 6.13 11.39
C TYR A 160 4.06 4.65 11.74
N PHE A 161 5.01 4.03 11.06
CA PHE A 161 5.37 2.64 11.35
C PHE A 161 6.03 2.49 12.71
N ARG A 162 6.82 3.47 13.16
CA ARG A 162 7.38 3.46 14.52
C ARG A 162 6.28 3.62 15.58
N ALA A 163 5.29 4.48 15.33
CA ALA A 163 4.13 4.61 16.21
C ALA A 163 3.39 3.28 16.37
N ARG A 164 3.18 2.56 15.27
CA ARG A 164 2.54 1.24 15.30
C ARG A 164 3.35 0.20 16.07
N ALA A 165 4.68 0.25 16.00
CA ALA A 165 5.54 -0.62 16.79
C ALA A 165 5.50 -0.25 18.29
N TRP A 166 5.51 1.04 18.64
CA TRP A 166 5.33 1.50 20.02
C TRP A 166 3.98 1.11 20.61
N GLU A 167 2.90 1.22 19.84
CA GLU A 167 1.57 0.75 20.27
C GLU A 167 1.61 -0.74 20.66
N LYS A 168 2.18 -1.58 19.80
CA LYS A 168 2.30 -3.02 20.04
C LYS A 168 3.16 -3.35 21.27
N LYS A 169 4.14 -2.51 21.59
CA LYS A 169 4.90 -2.57 22.87
C LYS A 169 4.15 -1.98 24.06
N GLY A 170 2.94 -1.47 23.89
CA GLY A 170 2.15 -0.84 24.96
C GLY A 170 2.54 0.59 25.29
N ASN A 171 3.49 1.20 24.58
CA ASN A 171 3.90 2.58 24.84
C ASN A 171 3.06 3.57 24.02
N LEU A 172 1.83 3.79 24.48
CA LEU A 172 0.86 4.67 23.82
C LEU A 172 1.31 6.13 23.72
N ASP A 173 2.13 6.61 24.68
CA ASP A 173 2.61 8.00 24.67
C ASP A 173 3.60 8.23 23.53
N LYS A 174 4.55 7.33 23.34
CA LYS A 174 5.48 7.41 22.20
C LYS A 174 4.76 7.23 20.88
N ALA A 175 3.78 6.32 20.80
CA ALA A 175 2.97 6.13 19.61
C ALA A 175 2.21 7.41 19.22
N ILE A 176 1.55 8.07 20.18
CA ILE A 176 0.83 9.33 19.96
C ILE A 176 1.78 10.46 19.53
N LYS A 177 2.95 10.54 20.17
CA LYS A 177 3.98 11.53 19.79
C LYS A 177 4.45 11.35 18.35
N ASP A 178 4.73 10.12 17.96
CA ASP A 178 5.15 9.82 16.59
C ASP A 178 4.03 10.10 15.57
N CYS A 179 2.75 9.81 15.88
CA CYS A 179 1.63 10.22 15.03
C CYS A 179 1.56 11.76 14.89
N GLY A 180 1.82 12.51 15.97
CA GLY A 180 1.91 13.97 15.91
C GLY A 180 3.01 14.44 14.98
N LYS A 181 4.18 13.82 15.04
CA LYS A 181 5.30 14.12 14.13
C LYS A 181 4.99 13.75 12.69
N ALA A 182 4.37 12.60 12.43
CA ALA A 182 3.93 12.22 11.11
C ALA A 182 2.98 13.28 10.50
N LEU A 183 2.00 13.79 11.28
CA LEU A 183 1.09 14.85 10.84
C LEU A 183 1.78 16.19 10.58
N GLU A 184 2.83 16.53 11.34
CA GLU A 184 3.60 17.77 11.14
C GLU A 184 4.39 17.76 9.83
N VAL A 185 4.94 16.61 9.42
CA VAL A 185 5.81 16.49 8.24
C VAL A 185 5.08 16.01 6.99
N ASN A 186 3.89 15.41 7.15
CA ASN A 186 3.12 14.90 6.01
C ASN A 186 2.62 16.04 5.11
N ARG A 187 2.61 15.78 3.81
CA ARG A 187 2.14 16.72 2.78
C ARG A 187 0.97 16.19 1.95
N GLN A 188 0.41 15.06 2.37
CA GLN A 188 -0.64 14.35 1.62
C GLN A 188 -1.92 14.24 2.45
N VAL A 189 -2.98 14.92 2.02
CA VAL A 189 -4.26 15.01 2.75
C VAL A 189 -4.85 13.63 3.09
N TRP A 190 -4.77 12.67 2.17
CA TRP A 190 -5.27 11.31 2.40
C TRP A 190 -4.52 10.58 3.53
N MET A 191 -3.22 10.82 3.66
CA MET A 191 -2.41 10.25 4.75
C MET A 191 -2.76 10.90 6.08
N ASP A 192 -3.09 12.19 6.11
CA ASP A 192 -3.54 12.88 7.32
C ASP A 192 -4.82 12.27 7.89
N ALA A 193 -5.79 11.93 7.04
CA ALA A 193 -7.01 11.25 7.47
C ALA A 193 -6.69 9.92 8.17
N ILE A 194 -5.77 9.13 7.62
CA ILE A 194 -5.32 7.87 8.22
C ILE A 194 -4.62 8.12 9.57
N LEU A 195 -3.73 9.11 9.64
CA LEU A 195 -2.96 9.43 10.84
C LEU A 195 -3.87 9.94 11.98
N TYR A 196 -4.82 10.82 11.68
CA TYR A 196 -5.80 11.30 12.67
C TYR A 196 -6.67 10.14 13.18
N LYS A 197 -7.19 9.30 12.27
CA LYS A 197 -7.99 8.11 12.64
C LYS A 197 -7.20 7.15 13.53
N TYR A 198 -5.95 6.90 13.19
CA TYR A 198 -5.08 6.03 13.97
C TYR A 198 -4.78 6.64 15.35
N ARG A 199 -4.42 7.94 15.43
CA ARG A 199 -4.15 8.64 16.70
C ARG A 199 -5.40 8.73 17.58
N ALA A 200 -6.58 8.89 16.99
CA ALA A 200 -7.85 8.80 17.72
C ALA A 200 -7.97 7.46 18.44
N GLY A 201 -7.71 6.35 17.77
CA GLY A 201 -7.71 5.02 18.40
C GLY A 201 -6.74 4.90 19.58
N LEU A 202 -5.57 5.50 19.49
CA LEU A 202 -4.59 5.55 20.60
C LEU A 202 -5.11 6.38 21.79
N TRP A 203 -5.75 7.55 21.54
CA TRP A 203 -6.37 8.36 22.57
C TRP A 203 -7.51 7.62 23.28
N LEU A 204 -8.32 6.86 22.52
CA LEU A 204 -9.38 6.03 23.10
C LEU A 204 -8.81 4.96 24.04
N LYS A 205 -7.75 4.26 23.62
CA LYS A 205 -7.04 3.28 24.49
C LYS A 205 -6.49 3.90 25.77
N LYS A 206 -6.15 5.21 25.75
CA LYS A 206 -5.73 5.96 26.92
C LYS A 206 -6.90 6.55 27.75
N GLY A 207 -8.15 6.31 27.39
CA GLY A 207 -9.31 6.90 28.04
C GLY A 207 -9.48 8.40 27.80
N LYS A 208 -8.81 8.98 26.80
CA LYS A 208 -8.87 10.42 26.49
C LYS A 208 -9.97 10.72 25.46
N VAL A 209 -11.22 10.51 25.86
CA VAL A 209 -12.41 10.56 24.98
C VAL A 209 -12.56 11.89 24.23
N ARG A 210 -12.24 13.03 24.86
CA ARG A 210 -12.28 14.32 24.17
C ARG A 210 -11.32 14.36 22.98
N ARG A 211 -10.05 13.99 23.17
CA ARG A 211 -9.04 13.97 22.11
C ARG A 211 -9.34 12.94 21.03
N TYR A 212 -9.90 11.80 21.41
CA TYR A 212 -10.43 10.83 20.45
C TYR A 212 -11.47 11.45 19.51
N LYS A 213 -12.46 12.20 20.07
CA LYS A 213 -13.51 12.84 19.26
C LYS A 213 -12.96 13.94 18.35
N GLU A 214 -12.02 14.75 18.85
CA GLU A 214 -11.36 15.81 18.08
C GLU A 214 -10.62 15.22 16.86
N ASP A 215 -9.79 14.19 17.06
CA ASP A 215 -9.05 13.54 15.97
C ASP A 215 -9.98 12.80 15.00
N LEU A 216 -11.04 12.15 15.50
CA LEU A 216 -11.99 11.45 14.65
C LEU A 216 -12.77 12.41 13.74
N ALA A 217 -13.21 13.55 14.27
CA ALA A 217 -13.87 14.59 13.48
C ALA A 217 -12.96 15.13 12.37
N LYS A 218 -11.68 15.35 12.69
CA LYS A 218 -10.71 15.81 11.69
C LYS A 218 -10.43 14.76 10.61
N ALA A 219 -10.35 13.49 10.98
CA ALA A 219 -10.21 12.39 10.02
C ALA A 219 -11.41 12.33 9.06
N GLN A 220 -12.63 12.53 9.56
CA GLN A 220 -13.84 12.51 8.74
C GLN A 220 -13.85 13.69 7.77
N GLU A 221 -13.61 14.91 8.24
CA GLU A 221 -13.51 16.12 7.41
C GLU A 221 -12.53 15.92 6.24
N LEU A 222 -11.36 15.35 6.49
CA LEU A 222 -10.35 15.13 5.47
C LEU A 222 -10.73 14.00 4.50
N SER A 223 -11.44 12.96 4.99
CA SER A 223 -11.95 11.88 4.12
C SER A 223 -13.02 12.40 3.16
N ASP A 224 -13.94 13.22 3.64
CA ASP A 224 -15.00 13.82 2.83
C ASP A 224 -14.40 14.74 1.75
N TYR A 225 -13.38 15.54 2.10
CA TYR A 225 -12.64 16.38 1.14
C TYR A 225 -11.97 15.55 0.02
N VAL A 226 -11.34 14.42 0.36
CA VAL A 226 -10.70 13.54 -0.62
C VAL A 226 -11.72 12.91 -1.56
N ASP A 227 -12.88 12.51 -1.06
CA ASP A 227 -13.94 11.92 -1.87
C ASP A 227 -14.58 12.97 -2.80
N GLU A 228 -14.82 14.19 -2.33
CA GLU A 228 -15.32 15.29 -3.17
C GLU A 228 -14.34 15.69 -4.29
N SER A 229 -13.02 15.67 -4.04
CA SER A 229 -12.00 15.98 -5.05
C SER A 229 -11.93 14.95 -6.17
N LYS A 230 -12.33 13.69 -5.92
CA LYS A 230 -12.45 12.64 -6.93
C LYS A 230 -13.71 12.78 -7.81
N VAL A 231 -14.73 13.50 -7.33
CA VAL A 231 -16.02 13.70 -8.02
C VAL A 231 -15.98 14.92 -8.94
N ARG A 232 -14.99 15.82 -8.80
CA ARG A 232 -14.78 16.98 -9.69
C ARG A 232 -13.49 16.79 -10.49
N PRO A 233 -13.54 16.15 -11.66
CA PRO A 233 -12.47 16.32 -12.64
C PRO A 233 -12.61 17.75 -13.20
N ASP A 234 -11.62 18.60 -13.01
CA ASP A 234 -11.43 19.83 -13.77
C ASP A 234 -11.07 19.52 -15.24
#